data_f1fdf81842d3576ecc6ebcc09018f4b7
#
_entry.id   f1fdf81842d3576ecc6ebcc09018f4b7
#
_cell.length_a   1.000
_cell.length_b   1.000
_cell.length_c   1.000
_cell.angle_alpha   90.00
_cell.angle_beta   90.00
_cell.angle_gamma   90.00
#
_symmetry.space_group_name_H-M   'P 1'
#
loop_
_entity.id
_entity.type
_entity.pdbx_description
1 polymer ?
#
loop_
_entity_poly.entity_id
_entity_poly.type
_entity_poly.pdbx_seq_one_letter_code
_entity_poly.pdbx_strand_id
1 'polypeptide(L)'
;MTSKIIAIQGNDPSKLNPKTDTSIFLANEIQSKKYKIFYYNPKNLSIVNSKVVAKGFFINFDYENKKFFKILKKYTLNLINCKFILIRQDPPFNLEYISTTYILDRIKSKVKIINNPTSIRNISEKLYSAKYQKFMPSTIFTRDLNEIKSFIKKHKKIILKP
;
A
#
# COMPACT_ATOMS: atom_id res chain seq x y z
N MET A 1 24.56 8.84 -11.06
CA MET A 1 24.42 7.44 -10.54
C MET A 1 22.94 7.15 -10.31
N THR A 2 22.40 6.10 -10.94
CA THR A 2 21.02 5.68 -10.73
C THR A 2 20.87 5.15 -9.30
N SER A 3 19.89 5.64 -8.56
CA SER A 3 19.62 5.19 -7.20
C SER A 3 19.37 3.68 -7.15
N LYS A 4 20.04 2.96 -6.25
CA LYS A 4 19.83 1.53 -5.98
C LYS A 4 18.89 1.28 -4.79
N ILE A 5 18.08 2.26 -4.41
CA ILE A 5 17.15 2.17 -3.29
C ILE A 5 15.72 2.06 -3.80
N ILE A 6 14.99 1.08 -3.30
CA ILE A 6 13.54 0.98 -3.46
C ILE A 6 12.91 1.12 -2.07
N ALA A 7 11.98 2.05 -1.93
CA ALA A 7 11.25 2.25 -0.69
C ALA A 7 9.95 1.44 -0.69
N ILE A 8 9.63 0.83 0.44
CA ILE A 8 8.34 0.16 0.68
C ILE A 8 7.66 0.87 1.85
N GLN A 9 6.49 1.46 1.56
CA GLN A 9 5.57 1.98 2.57
C GLN A 9 4.64 0.86 2.99
N GLY A 10 4.75 0.41 4.23
CA GLY A 10 3.95 -0.73 4.71
C GLY A 10 3.74 -0.69 6.21
N ASN A 11 2.95 -1.64 6.70
CA ASN A 11 2.71 -1.85 8.12
C ASN A 11 3.96 -2.44 8.82
N ASP A 12 3.85 -2.74 10.11
CA ASP A 12 4.96 -3.36 10.84
C ASP A 12 5.38 -4.68 10.18
N PRO A 13 6.64 -4.85 9.73
CA PRO A 13 7.08 -6.05 9.05
C PRO A 13 6.95 -7.32 9.92
N SER A 14 6.94 -7.21 11.24
CA SER A 14 6.74 -8.35 12.14
C SER A 14 5.33 -8.96 12.07
N LYS A 15 4.36 -8.20 11.52
CA LYS A 15 2.97 -8.64 11.34
C LYS A 15 2.68 -9.24 9.96
N LEU A 16 3.64 -9.20 9.05
CA LEU A 16 3.50 -9.78 7.73
C LEU A 16 3.55 -11.31 7.80
N ASN A 17 2.79 -11.97 6.94
CA ASN A 17 2.85 -13.42 6.81
C ASN A 17 3.82 -13.80 5.68
N PRO A 18 4.97 -14.45 5.98
CA PRO A 18 5.98 -14.74 4.96
C PRO A 18 5.50 -15.67 3.86
N LYS A 19 4.45 -16.47 4.10
CA LYS A 19 3.92 -17.41 3.11
C LYS A 19 2.90 -16.80 2.14
N THR A 20 2.25 -15.70 2.51
CA THR A 20 1.13 -15.15 1.75
C THR A 20 1.27 -13.67 1.40
N ASP A 21 2.16 -12.93 2.07
CA ASP A 21 2.31 -11.50 1.83
C ASP A 21 3.16 -11.23 0.60
N THR A 22 2.54 -10.67 -0.42
CA THR A 22 3.20 -10.31 -1.67
C THR A 22 4.28 -9.24 -1.51
N SER A 23 4.26 -8.46 -0.43
CA SER A 23 5.32 -7.47 -0.16
C SER A 23 6.65 -8.13 0.13
N ILE A 24 6.63 -9.28 0.81
CA ILE A 24 7.84 -10.06 1.10
C ILE A 24 8.39 -10.68 -0.17
N PHE A 25 7.51 -11.28 -1.00
CA PHE A 25 7.90 -11.81 -2.31
C PHE A 25 8.54 -10.74 -3.18
N LEU A 26 7.89 -9.58 -3.32
CA LEU A 26 8.44 -8.45 -4.08
C LEU A 26 9.79 -7.97 -3.51
N ALA A 27 9.92 -7.95 -2.19
CA ALA A 27 11.15 -7.56 -1.53
C ALA A 27 12.31 -8.51 -1.85
N ASN A 28 12.07 -9.82 -1.86
CA ASN A 28 13.09 -10.81 -2.26
C ASN A 28 13.51 -10.61 -3.72
N GLU A 29 12.55 -10.43 -4.63
CA GLU A 29 12.84 -10.14 -6.04
C GLU A 29 13.63 -8.83 -6.23
N ILE A 30 13.35 -7.82 -5.45
CA ILE A 30 14.08 -6.55 -5.43
C ILE A 30 15.54 -6.78 -4.99
N GLN A 31 15.73 -7.58 -3.94
CA GLN A 31 17.05 -7.89 -3.40
C GLN A 31 17.89 -8.76 -4.35
N SER A 32 17.26 -9.74 -5.03
CA SER A 32 17.95 -10.56 -6.03
C SER A 32 18.57 -9.73 -7.16
N LYS A 33 17.94 -8.59 -7.48
CA LYS A 33 18.42 -7.58 -8.45
C LYS A 33 19.38 -6.56 -7.85
N LYS A 34 19.92 -6.84 -6.65
CA LYS A 34 20.92 -6.01 -5.93
C LYS A 34 20.45 -4.61 -5.58
N TYR A 35 19.14 -4.38 -5.43
CA TYR A 35 18.59 -3.17 -4.86
C TYR A 35 18.54 -3.26 -3.34
N LYS A 36 18.74 -2.10 -2.68
CA LYS A 36 18.54 -1.96 -1.23
C LYS A 36 17.08 -1.63 -0.95
N ILE A 37 16.49 -2.25 0.06
CA ILE A 37 15.13 -1.95 0.50
C ILE A 37 15.20 -0.98 1.67
N PHE A 38 14.48 0.14 1.54
CA PHE A 38 14.17 1.03 2.64
C PHE A 38 12.69 0.87 3.00
N TYR A 39 12.42 0.41 4.21
CA TYR A 39 11.08 0.14 4.69
C TYR A 39 10.66 1.18 5.71
N TYR A 40 9.43 1.71 5.60
CA TYR A 40 8.91 2.68 6.54
C TYR A 40 7.40 2.52 6.75
N ASN A 41 6.95 2.84 7.97
CA ASN A 41 5.53 2.91 8.28
C ASN A 41 4.95 4.24 7.76
N PRO A 42 3.72 4.27 7.19
CA PRO A 42 3.08 5.50 6.74
C PRO A 42 3.07 6.63 7.78
N LYS A 43 2.93 6.30 9.05
CA LYS A 43 2.98 7.27 10.18
C LYS A 43 4.30 8.03 10.29
N ASN A 44 5.35 7.50 9.69
CA ASN A 44 6.69 8.08 9.72
C ASN A 44 7.03 8.90 8.46
N LEU A 45 6.04 9.12 7.58
CA LEU A 45 6.16 9.97 6.41
C LEU A 45 5.91 11.44 6.79
N SER A 46 6.76 12.34 6.33
CA SER A 46 6.69 13.75 6.68
C SER A 46 7.14 14.66 5.54
N ILE A 47 6.72 15.90 5.59
CA ILE A 47 7.29 17.00 4.79
C ILE A 47 8.13 17.85 5.73
N VAL A 48 9.43 17.95 5.47
CA VAL A 48 10.36 18.74 6.25
C VAL A 48 11.14 19.63 5.28
N ASN A 49 11.06 20.95 5.46
CA ASN A 49 11.71 21.93 4.58
C ASN A 49 11.48 21.63 3.09
N SER A 50 10.19 21.46 2.72
CA SER A 50 9.73 21.12 1.36
C SER A 50 10.22 19.77 0.81
N LYS A 51 10.95 18.97 1.59
CA LYS A 51 11.40 17.62 1.22
C LYS A 51 10.43 16.58 1.80
N VAL A 52 10.10 15.59 1.00
CA VAL A 52 9.33 14.42 1.47
C VAL A 52 10.31 13.39 2.01
N VAL A 53 10.27 13.20 3.33
CA VAL A 53 11.17 12.32 4.06
C VAL A 53 10.40 11.25 4.81
N ALA A 54 11.02 10.10 4.99
CA ALA A 54 10.48 9.05 5.84
C ALA A 54 11.54 8.59 6.85
N LYS A 55 11.12 8.42 8.13
CA LYS A 55 11.91 7.70 9.14
C LYS A 55 11.60 6.21 9.00
N GLY A 56 12.61 5.40 8.80
CA GLY A 56 12.47 3.97 8.58
C GLY A 56 13.79 3.24 8.77
N PHE A 57 13.95 2.15 8.05
CA PHE A 57 15.16 1.34 8.17
C PHE A 57 15.46 0.63 6.86
N PHE A 58 16.74 0.39 6.60
CA PHE A 58 17.16 -0.58 5.61
C PHE A 58 16.92 -1.98 6.15
N ILE A 59 16.38 -2.87 5.32
CA ILE A 59 15.91 -4.20 5.71
C ILE A 59 16.23 -5.20 4.62
N ASN A 60 16.52 -6.43 5.03
CA ASN A 60 16.51 -7.58 4.16
C ASN A 60 15.36 -8.51 4.54
N PHE A 61 14.71 -9.07 3.53
CA PHE A 61 13.70 -10.11 3.68
C PHE A 61 14.25 -11.45 3.17
N ASP A 62 13.81 -12.53 3.80
CA ASP A 62 14.13 -13.91 3.44
C ASP A 62 12.91 -14.78 3.78
N TYR A 63 12.10 -15.08 2.78
CA TYR A 63 10.83 -15.81 3.00
C TYR A 63 11.03 -17.29 3.35
N GLU A 64 12.22 -17.84 3.14
CA GLU A 64 12.55 -19.24 3.47
C GLU A 64 12.93 -19.41 4.94
N ASN A 65 13.31 -18.32 5.60
CA ASN A 65 13.78 -18.35 6.98
C ASN A 65 12.64 -18.09 7.99
N LYS A 66 12.68 -18.76 9.14
CA LYS A 66 11.74 -18.47 10.26
C LYS A 66 11.81 -17.00 10.70
N LYS A 67 13.02 -16.41 10.72
CA LYS A 67 13.25 -14.98 10.90
C LYS A 67 13.29 -14.32 9.52
N PHE A 68 12.14 -14.20 8.91
CA PHE A 68 11.96 -13.78 7.51
C PHE A 68 12.36 -12.33 7.21
N PHE A 69 12.85 -11.57 8.16
CA PHE A 69 13.43 -10.24 7.92
C PHE A 69 14.56 -9.91 8.92
N LYS A 70 15.46 -9.03 8.49
CA LYS A 70 16.55 -8.48 9.31
C LYS A 70 16.66 -6.99 9.08
N ILE A 71 16.48 -6.19 10.14
CA ILE A 71 16.75 -4.75 10.11
C ILE A 71 18.26 -4.54 10.12
N LEU A 72 18.75 -3.76 9.15
CA LEU A 72 20.17 -3.48 8.97
C LEU A 72 20.56 -2.16 9.63
N LYS A 73 19.80 -1.08 9.33
CA LYS A 73 20.11 0.27 9.81
C LYS A 73 18.88 1.16 9.82
N LYS A 74 18.63 1.86 10.93
CA LYS A 74 17.63 2.94 10.99
C LYS A 74 18.15 4.17 10.24
N TYR A 75 17.28 4.84 9.50
CA TYR A 75 17.66 5.98 8.68
C TYR A 75 16.46 6.91 8.42
N THR A 76 16.76 8.21 8.19
CA THR A 76 15.79 9.16 7.65
C THR A 76 16.15 9.41 6.19
N LEU A 77 15.28 9.00 5.27
CA LEU A 77 15.54 9.05 3.84
C LEU A 77 14.70 10.15 3.17
N ASN A 78 15.33 10.99 2.35
CA ASN A 78 14.61 11.81 1.39
C ASN A 78 14.14 10.89 0.25
N LEU A 79 12.82 10.75 0.07
CA LEU A 79 12.24 9.75 -0.82
C LEU A 79 12.48 10.01 -2.31
N ILE A 80 12.84 11.21 -2.72
CA ILE A 80 13.27 11.47 -4.11
C ILE A 80 14.57 10.72 -4.47
N ASN A 81 15.33 10.27 -3.48
CA ASN A 81 16.54 9.47 -3.70
C ASN A 81 16.24 7.99 -3.98
N CYS A 82 14.97 7.58 -3.98
CA CYS A 82 14.57 6.24 -4.35
C CYS A 82 14.41 6.12 -5.87
N LYS A 83 14.64 4.92 -6.40
CA LYS A 83 14.29 4.58 -7.79
C LYS A 83 12.77 4.36 -7.93
N PHE A 84 12.18 3.67 -6.94
CA PHE A 84 10.74 3.42 -6.83
C PHE A 84 10.30 3.57 -5.38
N ILE A 85 9.01 3.85 -5.20
CA ILE A 85 8.32 3.74 -3.92
C ILE A 85 7.12 2.81 -4.14
N LEU A 86 7.01 1.76 -3.34
CA LEU A 86 5.89 0.84 -3.36
C LEU A 86 4.97 1.15 -2.18
N ILE A 87 3.70 1.48 -2.47
CA ILE A 87 2.67 1.65 -1.44
C ILE A 87 2.07 0.28 -1.18
N ARG A 88 2.38 -0.29 -0.02
CA ARG A 88 2.00 -1.63 0.43
C ARG A 88 1.34 -1.64 1.80
N GLN A 89 0.91 -0.47 2.30
CA GLN A 89 0.13 -0.38 3.54
C GLN A 89 -1.26 -0.98 3.35
N ASP A 90 -1.73 -1.68 4.38
CA ASP A 90 -3.07 -2.25 4.40
C ASP A 90 -4.15 -1.21 4.68
N PRO A 91 -5.43 -1.52 4.38
CA PRO A 91 -6.57 -0.75 4.87
C PRO A 91 -6.55 -0.58 6.40
N PRO A 92 -7.31 0.39 6.96
CA PRO A 92 -8.46 1.05 6.36
C PRO A 92 -8.09 2.23 5.45
N PHE A 93 -8.89 2.45 4.40
CA PHE A 93 -8.78 3.61 3.53
C PHE A 93 -9.50 4.81 4.18
N ASN A 94 -8.82 5.42 5.12
CA ASN A 94 -9.28 6.54 5.94
C ASN A 94 -8.48 7.82 5.66
N LEU A 95 -8.72 8.88 6.43
CA LEU A 95 -8.03 10.16 6.25
C LEU A 95 -6.50 10.04 6.43
N GLU A 96 -6.02 9.16 7.31
CA GLU A 96 -4.58 8.93 7.48
C GLU A 96 -3.98 8.34 6.19
N TYR A 97 -4.67 7.35 5.60
CA TYR A 97 -4.26 6.75 4.32
C TYR A 97 -4.24 7.81 3.22
N ILE A 98 -5.33 8.58 3.08
CA ILE A 98 -5.46 9.64 2.09
C ILE A 98 -4.37 10.70 2.26
N SER A 99 -4.08 11.12 3.48
CA SER A 99 -3.04 12.11 3.79
C SER A 99 -1.66 11.67 3.32
N THR A 100 -1.29 10.41 3.52
CA THR A 100 0.00 9.88 3.01
C THR A 100 0.08 9.94 1.49
N THR A 101 -1.03 9.68 0.80
CA THR A 101 -1.06 9.79 -0.68
C THR A 101 -0.87 11.23 -1.16
N TYR A 102 -1.41 12.23 -0.47
CA TYR A 102 -1.17 13.64 -0.79
C TYR A 102 0.30 14.04 -0.56
N ILE A 103 0.92 13.55 0.50
CA ILE A 103 2.35 13.78 0.73
C ILE A 103 3.18 13.20 -0.43
N LEU A 104 2.89 11.97 -0.83
CA LEU A 104 3.61 11.29 -1.92
C LEU A 104 3.37 11.95 -3.29
N ASP A 105 2.20 12.52 -3.53
CA ASP A 105 1.91 13.25 -4.76
C ASP A 105 2.91 14.39 -5.04
N ARG A 106 3.48 15.00 -3.99
CA ARG A 106 4.46 16.09 -4.15
C ARG A 106 5.74 15.67 -4.87
N ILE A 107 6.02 14.38 -4.90
CA ILE A 107 7.24 13.84 -5.49
C ILE A 107 7.01 12.87 -6.66
N LYS A 108 5.75 12.62 -7.06
CA LYS A 108 5.43 11.65 -8.12
C LYS A 108 6.00 11.99 -9.50
N SER A 109 6.35 13.25 -9.75
CA SER A 109 7.07 13.67 -10.97
C SER A 109 8.58 13.41 -10.91
N LYS A 110 9.14 13.17 -9.70
CA LYS A 110 10.56 12.98 -9.46
C LYS A 110 10.95 11.53 -9.19
N VAL A 111 10.01 10.74 -8.69
CA VAL A 111 10.21 9.31 -8.37
C VAL A 111 8.96 8.51 -8.73
N LYS A 112 9.15 7.34 -9.31
CA LYS A 112 8.02 6.47 -9.68
C LYS A 112 7.41 5.84 -8.43
N ILE A 113 6.10 6.02 -8.26
CA ILE A 113 5.34 5.51 -7.09
C ILE A 113 4.30 4.50 -7.59
N ILE A 114 4.26 3.33 -6.99
CA ILE A 114 3.38 2.21 -7.33
C ILE A 114 2.61 1.80 -6.04
N ASN A 115 1.28 1.87 -6.04
CA ASN A 115 0.39 2.41 -7.06
C ASN A 115 0.44 3.95 -7.06
N ASN A 116 -0.04 4.55 -8.16
CA ASN A 116 -0.06 6.01 -8.28
C ASN A 116 -0.95 6.62 -7.17
N PRO A 117 -0.44 7.58 -6.37
CA PRO A 117 -1.18 8.14 -5.23
C PRO A 117 -2.51 8.82 -5.61
N THR A 118 -2.55 9.51 -6.74
CA THR A 118 -3.77 10.13 -7.27
C THR A 118 -4.80 9.07 -7.64
N SER A 119 -4.36 7.99 -8.30
CA SER A 119 -5.23 6.88 -8.69
C SER A 119 -5.80 6.14 -7.48
N ILE A 120 -5.01 5.95 -6.43
CA ILE A 120 -5.47 5.35 -5.17
C ILE A 120 -6.66 6.13 -4.60
N ARG A 121 -6.60 7.46 -4.60
CA ARG A 121 -7.71 8.29 -4.10
C ARG A 121 -8.94 8.28 -5.00
N ASN A 122 -8.72 8.26 -6.31
CA ASN A 122 -9.81 8.42 -7.29
C ASN A 122 -10.49 7.10 -7.66
N ILE A 123 -9.85 5.97 -7.39
CA ILE A 123 -10.39 4.64 -7.72
C ILE A 123 -10.77 3.95 -6.41
N SER A 124 -12.03 4.13 -6.01
CA SER A 124 -12.58 3.37 -4.89
C SER A 124 -12.61 1.88 -5.23
N GLU A 125 -11.99 1.05 -4.40
CA GLU A 125 -11.88 -0.40 -4.59
C GLU A 125 -13.22 -1.08 -4.90
N LYS A 126 -14.29 -0.65 -4.23
CA LYS A 126 -15.62 -1.26 -4.35
C LYS A 126 -16.50 -0.52 -5.35
N LEU A 127 -16.63 0.82 -5.20
CA LEU A 127 -17.54 1.60 -6.04
C LEU A 127 -17.09 1.67 -7.50
N TYR A 128 -15.79 1.59 -7.76
CA TYR A 128 -15.29 1.61 -9.14
C TYR A 128 -15.81 0.43 -9.96
N SER A 129 -16.05 -0.73 -9.34
CA SER A 129 -16.60 -1.91 -10.00
C SER A 129 -18.02 -1.69 -10.52
N ALA A 130 -18.79 -0.73 -9.98
CA ALA A 130 -20.14 -0.40 -10.46
C ALA A 130 -20.19 -0.05 -11.96
N LYS A 131 -19.07 0.41 -12.54
CA LYS A 131 -18.94 0.63 -13.99
C LYS A 131 -19.04 -0.65 -14.82
N TYR A 132 -18.89 -1.80 -14.20
CA TYR A 132 -18.80 -3.10 -14.83
C TYR A 132 -19.94 -4.02 -14.40
N GLN A 133 -21.11 -3.48 -14.04
CA GLN A 133 -22.25 -4.22 -13.53
C GLN A 133 -22.68 -5.40 -14.42
N LYS A 134 -22.52 -5.29 -15.75
CA LYS A 134 -22.83 -6.39 -16.68
C LYS A 134 -22.00 -7.67 -16.47
N PHE A 135 -20.88 -7.57 -15.76
CA PHE A 135 -20.01 -8.69 -15.42
C PHE A 135 -20.11 -9.10 -13.95
N MET A 136 -21.00 -8.47 -13.19
CA MET A 136 -21.14 -8.72 -11.76
C MET A 136 -22.42 -9.49 -11.46
N PRO A 137 -22.45 -10.28 -10.38
CA PRO A 137 -23.70 -10.78 -9.85
C PRO A 137 -24.57 -9.61 -9.40
N SER A 138 -25.86 -9.89 -9.10
CA SER A 138 -26.75 -8.86 -8.55
C SER A 138 -26.10 -8.20 -7.33
N THR A 139 -25.87 -6.89 -7.39
CA THR A 139 -25.11 -6.13 -6.41
C THR A 139 -25.79 -4.80 -6.14
N ILE A 140 -25.82 -4.37 -4.87
CA ILE A 140 -26.21 -3.02 -4.47
C ILE A 140 -25.07 -2.35 -3.71
N PHE A 141 -24.99 -1.04 -3.83
CA PHE A 141 -24.09 -0.16 -3.04
C PHE A 141 -25.00 0.81 -2.26
N THR A 142 -25.20 0.56 -1.00
CA THR A 142 -26.15 1.34 -0.20
C THR A 142 -25.69 1.45 1.26
N ARG A 143 -26.19 2.47 1.96
CA ARG A 143 -26.12 2.63 3.40
C ARG A 143 -27.49 2.49 4.05
N ASP A 144 -28.55 2.32 3.27
CA ASP A 144 -29.91 2.17 3.76
C ASP A 144 -30.17 0.72 4.21
N LEU A 145 -30.48 0.57 5.50
CA LEU A 145 -30.77 -0.74 6.08
C LEU A 145 -32.02 -1.40 5.50
N ASN A 146 -33.02 -0.60 5.04
CA ASN A 146 -34.24 -1.17 4.45
C ASN A 146 -33.97 -1.74 3.05
N GLU A 147 -33.12 -1.06 2.28
CA GLU A 147 -32.64 -1.61 1.00
C GLU A 147 -31.84 -2.89 1.19
N ILE A 148 -30.93 -2.94 2.21
CA ILE A 148 -30.19 -4.16 2.54
C ILE A 148 -31.13 -5.29 2.91
N LYS A 149 -32.13 -5.06 3.78
CA LYS A 149 -33.12 -6.07 4.18
C LYS A 149 -33.91 -6.59 2.98
N SER A 150 -34.36 -5.68 2.11
CA SER A 150 -35.11 -6.02 0.89
C SER A 150 -34.25 -6.86 -0.06
N PHE A 151 -32.96 -6.54 -0.20
CA PHE A 151 -32.04 -7.29 -1.02
C PHE A 151 -31.77 -8.70 -0.45
N ILE A 152 -31.63 -8.84 0.87
CA ILE A 152 -31.51 -10.13 1.55
C ILE A 152 -32.76 -10.98 1.31
N LYS A 153 -33.96 -10.40 1.47
CA LYS A 153 -35.24 -11.10 1.25
C LYS A 153 -35.34 -11.63 -0.17
N LYS A 154 -34.88 -10.85 -1.16
CA LYS A 154 -34.90 -11.24 -2.58
C LYS A 154 -33.90 -12.35 -2.91
N HIS A 155 -32.66 -12.25 -2.39
CA HIS A 155 -31.56 -13.13 -2.80
C HIS A 155 -31.22 -14.24 -1.80
N LYS A 156 -31.88 -14.26 -0.63
CA LYS A 156 -31.75 -15.27 0.46
C LYS A 156 -30.34 -15.34 1.06
N LYS A 157 -29.30 -15.51 0.23
CA LYS A 157 -27.88 -15.53 0.65
C LYS A 157 -27.13 -14.40 -0.06
N ILE A 158 -26.45 -13.56 0.70
CA ILE A 158 -25.67 -12.43 0.19
C ILE A 158 -24.30 -12.35 0.88
N ILE A 159 -23.39 -11.60 0.27
CA ILE A 159 -22.11 -11.22 0.87
C ILE A 159 -22.18 -9.73 1.16
N LEU A 160 -21.99 -9.35 2.43
CA LEU A 160 -21.82 -7.96 2.85
C LEU A 160 -20.32 -7.63 2.92
N LYS A 161 -19.96 -6.48 2.35
CA LYS A 161 -18.60 -5.94 2.42
C LYS A 161 -18.67 -4.51 2.96
N PRO A 162 -17.90 -4.15 4.01
CA PRO A 162 -17.87 -2.81 4.57
C PRO A 162 -17.25 -1.80 3.61
#